data_d0f738ec8401d2eaf9fc1e4c79c01655
#
_entry.id   d0f738ec8401d2eaf9fc1e4c79c01655
#
_cell.length_a   1.000
_cell.length_b   1.000
_cell.length_c   1.000
_cell.angle_alpha   90.00
_cell.angle_beta   90.00
_cell.angle_gamma   90.00
#
_symmetry.space_group_name_H-M   'P 1'
#
loop_
_entity.id
_entity.type
_entity.pdbx_description
1 polymer ?
#
loop_
_entity_poly.entity_id
_entity_poly.type
_entity_poly.pdbx_seq_one_letter_code
_entity_poly.pdbx_strand_id
1 'polypeptide(L)'
;MVKKTLFIKLIFLLLFLTSCQTIKQKTDAIVEKENSKLSQYIGKTSNNLKIDLGKPDEDFKNEKGNLELVYNTKKYGILCERRFEVDSNSIVIGFVSNGCF
;
A
#
# COMPACT_ATOMS: atom_id res chain seq x y z
N MET A 1 4.08 12.94 -49.23
CA MET A 1 5.33 12.93 -48.43
C MET A 1 5.13 13.37 -47.01
N VAL A 2 4.22 14.31 -46.73
CA VAL A 2 3.92 14.76 -45.36
C VAL A 2 3.22 13.69 -44.53
N LYS A 3 2.47 12.76 -45.15
CA LYS A 3 1.73 11.71 -44.49
C LYS A 3 2.60 10.62 -43.84
N LYS A 4 3.79 10.32 -44.36
CA LYS A 4 4.70 9.31 -43.82
C LYS A 4 5.40 9.77 -42.54
N THR A 5 5.78 11.06 -42.47
CA THR A 5 6.41 11.65 -41.29
C THR A 5 5.44 11.78 -40.11
N LEU A 6 4.18 12.09 -40.41
CA LEU A 6 3.13 12.13 -39.36
C LEU A 6 2.81 10.75 -38.82
N PHE A 7 2.83 9.72 -39.66
CA PHE A 7 2.55 8.33 -39.25
C PHE A 7 3.65 7.77 -38.32
N ILE A 8 4.91 8.09 -38.60
CA ILE A 8 6.06 7.67 -37.78
C ILE A 8 6.03 8.38 -36.43
N LYS A 9 5.66 9.66 -36.39
CA LYS A 9 5.49 10.40 -35.11
C LYS A 9 4.36 9.88 -34.28
N LEU A 10 3.25 9.44 -34.88
CA LEU A 10 2.10 8.86 -34.18
C LEU A 10 2.44 7.51 -33.60
N ILE A 11 3.17 6.65 -34.31
CA ILE A 11 3.64 5.35 -33.84
C ILE A 11 4.63 5.51 -32.66
N PHE A 12 5.50 6.52 -32.75
CA PHE A 12 6.45 6.83 -31.68
C PHE A 12 5.76 7.29 -30.39
N LEU A 13 4.68 8.06 -30.51
CA LEU A 13 3.86 8.52 -29.39
C LEU A 13 3.09 7.36 -28.74
N LEU A 14 2.57 6.43 -29.53
CA LEU A 14 1.87 5.23 -29.07
C LEU A 14 2.79 4.27 -28.31
N LEU A 15 4.04 4.13 -28.75
CA LEU A 15 5.04 3.31 -28.06
C LEU A 15 5.43 3.89 -26.69
N PHE A 16 5.44 5.21 -26.56
CA PHE A 16 5.71 5.89 -25.29
C PHE A 16 4.59 5.69 -24.27
N LEU A 17 3.33 5.68 -24.71
CA LEU A 17 2.16 5.47 -23.86
C LEU A 17 2.07 4.04 -23.34
N THR A 18 2.46 3.03 -24.11
CA THR A 18 2.45 1.63 -23.72
C THR A 18 3.49 1.31 -22.63
N SER A 19 4.67 1.94 -22.64
CA SER A 19 5.68 1.71 -21.62
C SER A 19 5.28 2.28 -20.25
N CYS A 20 4.58 3.43 -20.22
CA CYS A 20 4.05 4.00 -18.98
C CYS A 20 2.96 3.14 -18.33
N GLN A 21 2.09 2.54 -19.14
CA GLN A 21 1.03 1.64 -18.63
C GLN A 21 1.59 0.37 -18.00
N THR A 22 2.65 -0.20 -18.55
CA THR A 22 3.27 -1.42 -18.03
C THR A 22 3.89 -1.21 -16.65
N ILE A 23 4.54 -0.08 -16.41
CA ILE A 23 5.12 0.28 -15.11
C ILE A 23 4.02 0.48 -14.06
N LYS A 24 2.93 1.15 -14.43
CA LYS A 24 1.79 1.39 -13.56
C LYS A 24 1.11 0.09 -13.13
N GLN A 25 0.94 -0.87 -14.04
CA GLN A 25 0.35 -2.18 -13.74
C GLN A 25 1.17 -2.98 -12.72
N LYS A 26 2.50 -2.96 -12.81
CA LYS A 26 3.37 -3.64 -11.85
C LYS A 26 3.30 -3.03 -10.47
N THR A 27 3.26 -1.70 -10.37
CA THR A 27 3.12 -0.98 -9.10
C THR A 27 1.77 -1.24 -8.46
N ASP A 28 0.68 -1.22 -9.24
CA ASP A 28 -0.68 -1.49 -8.76
C ASP A 28 -0.81 -2.93 -8.24
N ALA A 29 -0.17 -3.91 -8.90
CA ALA A 29 -0.18 -5.30 -8.47
C ALA A 29 0.53 -5.50 -7.11
N ILE A 30 1.63 -4.81 -6.86
CA ILE A 30 2.36 -4.85 -5.59
C ILE A 30 1.52 -4.24 -4.46
N VAL A 31 0.90 -3.08 -4.69
CA VAL A 31 0.03 -2.39 -3.73
C VAL A 31 -1.19 -3.25 -3.41
N GLU A 32 -1.82 -3.85 -4.42
CA GLU A 32 -2.98 -4.72 -4.26
C GLU A 32 -2.64 -5.96 -3.42
N LYS A 33 -1.48 -6.57 -3.64
CA LYS A 33 -1.00 -7.71 -2.85
C LYS A 33 -0.79 -7.35 -1.39
N GLU A 34 -0.19 -6.19 -1.11
CA GLU A 34 0.00 -5.67 0.24
C GLU A 34 -1.34 -5.40 0.93
N ASN A 35 -2.27 -4.73 0.24
CA ASN A 35 -3.60 -4.44 0.75
C ASN A 35 -4.40 -5.72 1.04
N SER A 36 -4.32 -6.73 0.18
CA SER A 36 -4.97 -8.03 0.39
C SER A 36 -4.42 -8.74 1.63
N LYS A 37 -3.11 -8.68 1.84
CA LYS A 37 -2.46 -9.26 3.00
C LYS A 37 -2.89 -8.59 4.30
N LEU A 38 -2.98 -7.26 4.32
CA LEU A 38 -3.36 -6.51 5.51
C LEU A 38 -4.85 -6.52 5.79
N SER A 39 -5.69 -6.58 4.75
CA SER A 39 -7.16 -6.58 4.89
C SER A 39 -7.69 -7.80 5.63
N GLN A 40 -6.94 -8.89 5.68
CA GLN A 40 -7.33 -10.08 6.46
C GLN A 40 -7.42 -9.81 7.97
N TYR A 41 -6.77 -8.75 8.46
CA TYR A 41 -6.81 -8.38 9.88
C TYR A 41 -8.04 -7.55 10.25
N ILE A 42 -8.74 -6.98 9.29
CA ILE A 42 -9.97 -6.22 9.54
C ILE A 42 -11.04 -7.15 10.11
N GLY A 43 -11.61 -6.76 11.24
CA GLY A 43 -12.58 -7.57 11.98
C GLY A 43 -11.97 -8.54 12.98
N LYS A 44 -10.64 -8.68 12.98
CA LYS A 44 -9.94 -9.49 14.00
C LYS A 44 -9.55 -8.64 15.20
N THR A 45 -9.24 -9.30 16.32
CA THR A 45 -8.82 -8.60 17.55
C THR A 45 -7.40 -8.06 17.41
N SER A 46 -7.10 -7.00 18.16
CA SER A 46 -5.73 -6.46 18.26
C SER A 46 -4.75 -7.50 18.82
N ASN A 47 -5.19 -8.41 19.67
CA ASN A 47 -4.36 -9.50 20.16
C ASN A 47 -3.92 -10.45 19.04
N ASN A 48 -4.82 -10.82 18.13
CA ASN A 48 -4.48 -11.63 16.97
C ASN A 48 -3.46 -10.93 16.07
N LEU A 49 -3.61 -9.63 15.87
CA LEU A 49 -2.66 -8.82 15.12
C LEU A 49 -1.27 -8.86 15.79
N LYS A 50 -1.21 -8.69 17.10
CA LYS A 50 0.05 -8.69 17.85
C LYS A 50 0.71 -10.07 17.90
N ILE A 51 -0.07 -11.15 17.89
CA ILE A 51 0.48 -12.51 17.79
C ILE A 51 1.19 -12.70 16.44
N ASP A 52 0.60 -12.23 15.35
CA ASP A 52 1.16 -12.40 14.01
C ASP A 52 2.31 -11.43 13.72
N LEU A 53 2.18 -10.16 14.11
CA LEU A 53 3.14 -9.11 13.76
C LEU A 53 4.09 -8.73 14.89
N GLY A 54 3.81 -9.20 16.11
CA GLY A 54 4.59 -8.86 17.29
C GLY A 54 4.15 -7.55 17.93
N LYS A 55 5.00 -7.02 18.81
CA LYS A 55 4.75 -5.76 19.51
C LYS A 55 4.87 -4.59 18.51
N PRO A 56 3.90 -3.66 18.45
CA PRO A 56 4.03 -2.49 17.61
C PRO A 56 5.18 -1.58 18.05
N ASP A 57 5.77 -0.88 17.11
CA ASP A 57 6.83 0.10 17.38
C ASP A 57 6.29 1.31 18.11
N GLU A 58 5.05 1.71 17.79
CA GLU A 58 4.34 2.80 18.44
C GLU A 58 2.87 2.46 18.59
N ASP A 59 2.25 2.99 19.64
CA ASP A 59 0.80 2.97 19.81
C ASP A 59 0.34 4.35 20.33
N PHE A 60 -0.77 4.84 19.82
CA PHE A 60 -1.34 6.12 20.26
C PHE A 60 -2.83 6.17 19.96
N LYS A 61 -3.55 7.02 20.68
CA LYS A 61 -4.97 7.31 20.40
C LYS A 61 -5.06 8.41 19.35
N ASN A 62 -5.90 8.18 18.33
CA ASN A 62 -6.15 9.15 17.29
C ASN A 62 -7.26 10.15 17.70
N GLU A 63 -7.59 11.06 16.78
CA GLU A 63 -8.61 12.10 17.03
C GLU A 63 -10.00 11.54 17.28
N LYS A 64 -10.28 10.34 16.75
CA LYS A 64 -11.57 9.64 16.94
C LYS A 64 -11.65 8.88 18.27
N GLY A 65 -10.56 8.87 19.04
CA GLY A 65 -10.47 8.11 20.28
C GLY A 65 -10.13 6.64 20.08
N ASN A 66 -9.83 6.20 18.87
CA ASN A 66 -9.41 4.86 18.55
C ASN A 66 -7.90 4.70 18.73
N LEU A 67 -7.45 3.48 18.98
CA LEU A 67 -6.04 3.17 19.10
C LEU A 67 -5.43 2.94 17.72
N GLU A 68 -4.27 3.51 17.45
CA GLU A 68 -3.48 3.19 16.28
C GLU A 68 -2.21 2.44 16.67
N LEU A 69 -1.98 1.31 16.00
CA LEU A 69 -0.78 0.49 16.16
C LEU A 69 0.11 0.68 14.93
N VAL A 70 1.36 1.09 15.15
CA VAL A 70 2.30 1.42 14.09
C VAL A 70 3.42 0.38 14.05
N TYR A 71 3.63 -0.21 12.88
CA TYR A 71 4.71 -1.16 12.60
C TYR A 71 5.61 -0.59 11.51
N ASN A 72 6.90 -0.45 11.82
CA ASN A 72 7.89 0.10 10.91
C ASN A 72 8.89 -1.00 10.53
N THR A 73 9.13 -1.16 9.24
CA THR A 73 10.18 -2.02 8.71
C THR A 73 10.97 -1.25 7.64
N LYS A 74 12.21 -1.68 7.36
CA LYS A 74 13.03 -1.12 6.29
C LYS A 74 13.38 -2.21 5.29
N LYS A 75 13.27 -1.89 4.01
CA LYS A 75 13.69 -2.74 2.92
C LYS A 75 14.42 -1.90 1.89
N TYR A 76 15.67 -2.22 1.60
CA TYR A 76 16.53 -1.46 0.70
C TYR A 76 16.64 0.02 1.09
N GLY A 77 16.69 0.31 2.40
CA GLY A 77 16.75 1.69 2.92
C GLY A 77 15.43 2.45 2.86
N ILE A 78 14.37 1.86 2.34
CA ILE A 78 13.04 2.48 2.25
C ILE A 78 12.22 2.06 3.47
N LEU A 79 11.70 3.06 4.19
CA LEU A 79 10.84 2.83 5.35
C LEU A 79 9.45 2.36 4.90
N CYS A 80 9.03 1.21 5.42
CA CYS A 80 7.67 0.71 5.29
C CYS A 80 6.94 0.94 6.61
N GLU A 81 5.89 1.74 6.59
CA GLU A 81 5.04 2.01 7.74
C GLU A 81 3.66 1.39 7.52
N ARG A 82 3.24 0.55 8.46
CA ARG A 82 1.90 -0.04 8.50
C ARG A 82 1.20 0.43 9.76
N ARG A 83 0.03 1.03 9.60
CA ARG A 83 -0.80 1.49 10.71
C ARG A 83 -2.11 0.74 10.73
N PHE A 84 -2.50 0.27 11.91
CA PHE A 84 -3.79 -0.40 12.10
C PHE A 84 -4.61 0.40 13.09
N GLU A 85 -5.84 0.72 12.72
CA GLU A 85 -6.79 1.39 13.61
C GLU A 85 -7.62 0.33 14.34
N VAL A 86 -7.69 0.46 15.66
CA VAL A 86 -8.38 -0.46 16.55
C VAL A 86 -9.45 0.31 17.32
N ASP A 87 -10.68 -0.19 17.31
CA ASP A 87 -11.79 0.46 18.01
C ASP A 87 -11.77 0.18 19.53
N SER A 88 -12.76 0.74 20.25
CA SER A 88 -12.89 0.57 21.70
C SER A 88 -13.12 -0.87 22.14
N ASN A 89 -13.56 -1.75 21.23
CA ASN A 89 -13.75 -3.17 21.47
C ASN A 89 -12.51 -4.01 21.15
N SER A 90 -11.38 -3.35 20.84
CA SER A 90 -10.12 -4.00 20.46
C SER A 90 -10.20 -4.75 19.13
N ILE A 91 -11.04 -4.29 18.23
CA ILE A 91 -11.21 -4.86 16.89
C ILE A 91 -10.53 -3.95 15.87
N VAL A 92 -9.77 -4.56 14.96
CA VAL A 92 -9.13 -3.85 13.84
C VAL A 92 -10.20 -3.42 12.84
N ILE A 93 -10.31 -2.11 12.60
CA ILE A 93 -11.33 -1.53 11.73
C ILE A 93 -10.75 -0.95 10.45
N GLY A 94 -9.45 -0.75 10.36
CA GLY A 94 -8.82 -0.21 9.18
C GLY A 94 -7.31 -0.31 9.23
N PHE A 95 -6.68 -0.02 8.11
CA PHE A 95 -5.22 0.03 8.02
C PHE A 95 -4.78 1.02 6.94
N VAL A 96 -3.53 1.49 7.07
CA VAL A 96 -2.83 2.28 6.06
C VAL A 96 -1.42 1.72 5.91
N SER A 97 -0.94 1.62 4.68
CA SER A 97 0.40 1.10 4.35
C SER A 97 1.13 2.10 3.46
N ASN A 98 2.31 2.53 3.86
CA ASN A 98 3.13 3.49 3.15
C ASN A 98 4.54 2.94 2.94
N GLY A 99 5.03 2.96 1.70
CA GLY A 99 6.38 2.53 1.36
C GLY A 99 6.62 1.02 1.44
N CYS A 100 5.57 0.23 1.47
CA CYS A 100 5.65 -1.23 1.58
C CYS A 100 5.61 -1.91 0.22
N PHE A 101 6.56 -2.82 -0.02
CA PHE A 101 6.64 -3.59 -1.26
C PHE A 101 7.35 -4.92 -1.05
#